data_a70adbecbbde536fc274976061fa2f33
#
_entry.id   a70adbecbbde536fc274976061fa2f33
#
_cell.length_a   1.000
_cell.length_b   1.000
_cell.length_c   1.000
_cell.angle_alpha   90.00
_cell.angle_beta   90.00
_cell.angle_gamma   90.00
#
_symmetry.space_group_name_H-M   'P 1'
#
loop_
_entity.id
_entity.type
_entity.pdbx_description
1 polymer ?
#
loop_
_entity_poly.entity_id
_entity_poly.type
_entity_poly.pdbx_seq_one_letter_code
_entity_poly.pdbx_strand_id
1 'polypeptide(L)'
;MHSHLRSMDYGLLLENNGTRILLDPSKVESNDFVFISHAHSDHVYRKPKNKSKITTITSVETEAIANARGYEITNAIYEGKDLELIDSGHILGSKGLLAFNEVFYTGDISIRKRAFLKLPKKIPQVDTLIIESTFGRHEYIFPDHKEIIHQANKIIADAYDKGQPVILMGYPLGKAQLLTNFFGHWDPFFSYDSIEVINTVYRNMGISLRNTTCFTEAEKYKQLDTKYPWVMLAPLMNGNSRFLKYMKDKYNTITIGFSGWACSPRYKYMMGIDYALPLSDHCDFNELIQVVKKCNPKKIFTIHGFAVEFARILNNIGYNAIPISHKPHKIKKIVKKPTTRRKNDIQILDYYIK
;
A
#
# COMPACT_ATOMS: atom_id res chain seq x y z
N MET A 1 34.00 -9.46 4.27
CA MET A 1 33.36 -9.67 2.95
C MET A 1 32.12 -8.81 2.93
N HIS A 2 31.87 -8.09 1.83
CA HIS A 2 30.78 -7.10 1.81
C HIS A 2 29.62 -7.61 0.96
N SER A 3 28.41 -7.22 1.36
CA SER A 3 27.21 -7.48 0.58
C SER A 3 27.23 -6.70 -0.73
N HIS A 4 26.78 -7.33 -1.81
CA HIS A 4 26.66 -6.72 -3.13
C HIS A 4 25.21 -6.56 -3.51
N LEU A 5 24.81 -5.36 -3.92
CA LEU A 5 23.46 -5.06 -4.41
C LEU A 5 23.51 -4.87 -5.94
N ARG A 6 22.63 -5.56 -6.65
CA ARG A 6 22.44 -5.42 -8.10
C ARG A 6 20.99 -5.07 -8.42
N SER A 7 20.79 -4.12 -9.31
CA SER A 7 19.47 -3.85 -9.88
C SER A 7 19.23 -4.83 -11.04
N MET A 8 18.09 -5.52 -10.99
CA MET A 8 17.62 -6.44 -12.02
C MET A 8 16.38 -5.85 -12.69
N ASP A 9 16.01 -6.32 -13.88
CA ASP A 9 14.80 -5.86 -14.57
C ASP A 9 13.51 -6.16 -13.80
N TYR A 10 13.56 -7.06 -12.82
CA TYR A 10 12.41 -7.55 -12.06
C TYR A 10 12.51 -7.34 -10.54
N GLY A 11 13.51 -6.63 -10.05
CA GLY A 11 13.69 -6.36 -8.62
C GLY A 11 15.15 -6.07 -8.25
N LEU A 12 15.45 -6.15 -6.97
CA LEU A 12 16.80 -5.99 -6.44
C LEU A 12 17.36 -7.33 -5.99
N LEU A 13 18.59 -7.62 -6.35
CA LEU A 13 19.31 -8.81 -5.90
C LEU A 13 20.38 -8.42 -4.88
N LEU A 14 20.26 -8.96 -3.67
CA LEU A 14 21.25 -8.87 -2.61
C LEU A 14 22.06 -10.17 -2.57
N GLU A 15 23.38 -10.06 -2.65
CA GLU A 15 24.31 -11.21 -2.62
C GLU A 15 25.31 -11.03 -1.49
N ASN A 16 25.49 -12.08 -0.66
CA ASN A 16 26.53 -12.14 0.37
C ASN A 16 26.97 -13.61 0.55
N ASN A 17 28.28 -13.88 0.42
CA ASN A 17 28.88 -15.19 0.65
C ASN A 17 28.13 -16.36 -0.04
N GLY A 18 27.68 -16.16 -1.27
CA GLY A 18 26.95 -17.18 -2.04
C GLY A 18 25.45 -17.25 -1.73
N THR A 19 24.97 -16.57 -0.68
CA THR A 19 23.53 -16.40 -0.44
C THR A 19 22.98 -15.30 -1.34
N ARG A 20 21.89 -15.59 -2.04
CA ARG A 20 21.23 -14.67 -2.98
C ARG A 20 19.77 -14.46 -2.56
N ILE A 21 19.39 -13.20 -2.37
CA ILE A 21 18.04 -12.80 -1.95
C ILE A 21 17.49 -11.78 -2.93
N LEU A 22 16.37 -12.10 -3.59
CA LEU A 22 15.61 -11.16 -4.39
C LEU A 22 14.68 -10.37 -3.48
N LEU A 23 14.76 -9.04 -3.53
CA LEU A 23 13.94 -8.13 -2.71
C LEU A 23 12.75 -7.65 -3.53
N ASP A 24 11.53 -7.94 -3.08
CA ASP A 24 10.24 -7.59 -3.69
C ASP A 24 10.22 -7.75 -5.21
N PRO A 25 10.58 -8.92 -5.77
CA PRO A 25 10.67 -9.08 -7.20
C PRO A 25 9.28 -9.19 -7.84
N SER A 26 9.10 -8.57 -9.01
CA SER A 26 7.88 -8.75 -9.83
C SER A 26 7.83 -10.11 -10.57
N LYS A 27 8.98 -10.79 -10.67
CA LYS A 27 9.15 -12.08 -11.35
C LYS A 27 10.26 -12.89 -10.67
N VAL A 28 10.09 -14.19 -10.58
CA VAL A 28 11.09 -15.11 -10.05
C VAL A 28 11.39 -16.19 -11.10
N GLU A 29 12.66 -16.46 -11.36
CA GLU A 29 13.08 -17.38 -12.42
C GLU A 29 13.53 -18.75 -11.90
N SER A 30 14.14 -18.86 -10.72
CA SER A 30 14.55 -20.15 -10.07
C SER A 30 15.16 -19.94 -8.69
N ASN A 31 15.27 -21.00 -7.93
CA ASN A 31 16.04 -21.34 -6.70
C ASN A 31 16.65 -20.21 -5.80
N ASP A 32 16.33 -18.95 -5.99
CA ASP A 32 16.78 -17.86 -5.13
C ASP A 32 15.85 -17.77 -3.89
N PHE A 33 16.40 -17.26 -2.79
CA PHE A 33 15.54 -16.75 -1.73
C PHE A 33 14.85 -15.50 -2.21
N VAL A 34 13.57 -15.36 -1.86
CA VAL A 34 12.76 -14.19 -2.21
C VAL A 34 12.28 -13.56 -0.92
N PHE A 35 12.57 -12.30 -0.73
CA PHE A 35 11.96 -11.51 0.34
C PHE A 35 10.76 -10.74 -0.19
N ILE A 36 9.61 -10.88 0.48
CA ILE A 36 8.39 -10.12 0.22
C ILE A 36 8.12 -9.26 1.45
N SER A 37 8.26 -7.94 1.28
CA SER A 37 8.08 -6.98 2.37
C SER A 37 6.64 -6.87 2.84
N HIS A 38 5.70 -6.85 1.90
CA HIS A 38 4.27 -6.74 2.15
C HIS A 38 3.43 -7.16 0.93
N ALA A 39 2.12 -7.24 1.11
CA ALA A 39 1.22 -7.85 0.11
C ALA A 39 0.64 -6.89 -0.94
N HIS A 40 1.21 -5.69 -1.19
CA HIS A 40 0.83 -4.88 -2.34
C HIS A 40 1.32 -5.53 -3.65
N SER A 41 0.60 -5.30 -4.75
CA SER A 41 0.79 -6.03 -6.01
C SER A 41 2.12 -5.76 -6.71
N ASP A 42 2.75 -4.64 -6.42
CA ASP A 42 4.06 -4.25 -6.94
C ASP A 42 5.24 -4.82 -6.13
N HIS A 43 4.94 -5.41 -4.97
CA HIS A 43 5.91 -6.07 -4.09
C HIS A 43 5.81 -7.59 -4.09
N VAL A 44 4.79 -8.17 -4.77
CA VAL A 44 4.59 -9.63 -4.82
C VAL A 44 4.78 -10.14 -6.23
N TYR A 45 5.60 -11.17 -6.39
CA TYR A 45 5.81 -11.81 -7.69
C TYR A 45 4.54 -12.50 -8.19
N ARG A 46 4.39 -12.53 -9.51
CA ARG A 46 3.35 -13.34 -10.15
C ARG A 46 3.76 -14.81 -10.11
N LYS A 47 2.78 -15.72 -10.00
CA LYS A 47 3.01 -17.16 -10.00
C LYS A 47 4.01 -17.58 -11.09
N PRO A 48 5.11 -18.22 -10.75
CA PRO A 48 6.08 -18.66 -11.73
C PRO A 48 5.46 -19.73 -12.64
N LYS A 49 5.78 -19.69 -13.92
CA LYS A 49 5.28 -20.68 -14.91
C LYS A 49 5.75 -22.10 -14.60
N ASN A 50 6.94 -22.24 -14.03
CA ASN A 50 7.52 -23.51 -13.57
C ASN A 50 7.34 -23.59 -12.05
N LYS A 51 6.94 -24.76 -11.55
CA LYS A 51 6.84 -25.05 -10.11
C LYS A 51 8.22 -25.20 -9.44
N SER A 52 9.13 -24.27 -9.68
CA SER A 52 10.43 -24.21 -8.99
C SER A 52 10.18 -24.02 -7.49
N LYS A 53 10.96 -24.69 -6.65
CA LYS A 53 10.92 -24.49 -5.20
C LYS A 53 11.49 -23.10 -4.90
N ILE A 54 10.62 -22.12 -4.77
CA ILE A 54 10.96 -20.78 -4.30
C ILE A 54 10.83 -20.82 -2.79
N THR A 55 11.85 -20.37 -2.08
CA THR A 55 11.75 -20.12 -0.64
C THR A 55 11.48 -18.63 -0.43
N THR A 56 10.31 -18.31 0.13
CA THR A 56 9.89 -16.94 0.35
C THR A 56 10.08 -16.55 1.81
N ILE A 57 10.84 -15.49 2.06
CA ILE A 57 11.01 -14.87 3.37
C ILE A 57 9.95 -13.77 3.49
N THR A 58 9.04 -13.88 4.45
CA THR A 58 7.96 -12.90 4.63
C THR A 58 7.33 -13.04 6.01
N SER A 59 6.28 -12.29 6.35
CA SER A 59 5.48 -12.49 7.56
C SER A 59 4.27 -13.38 7.30
N VAL A 60 3.75 -14.01 8.36
CA VAL A 60 2.53 -14.84 8.31
C VAL A 60 1.34 -14.02 7.78
N GLU A 61 1.24 -12.76 8.22
CA GLU A 61 0.17 -11.87 7.79
C GLU A 61 0.30 -11.50 6.31
N THR A 62 1.52 -11.23 5.83
CA THR A 62 1.77 -10.92 4.41
C THR A 62 1.44 -12.11 3.53
N GLU A 63 1.85 -13.33 3.92
CA GLU A 63 1.52 -14.56 3.19
C GLU A 63 -0.01 -14.74 3.10
N ALA A 64 -0.72 -14.66 4.23
CA ALA A 64 -2.17 -14.86 4.26
C ALA A 64 -2.91 -13.82 3.39
N ILE A 65 -2.51 -12.54 3.47
CA ILE A 65 -3.11 -11.47 2.66
C ILE A 65 -2.80 -11.68 1.18
N ALA A 66 -1.57 -11.99 0.81
CA ALA A 66 -1.17 -12.23 -0.56
C ALA A 66 -1.95 -13.43 -1.16
N ASN A 67 -2.06 -14.55 -0.43
CA ASN A 67 -2.79 -15.73 -0.85
C ASN A 67 -4.29 -15.45 -1.02
N ALA A 68 -4.91 -14.67 -0.11
CA ALA A 68 -6.30 -14.23 -0.24
C ALA A 68 -6.55 -13.32 -1.47
N ARG A 69 -5.52 -12.64 -1.95
CA ARG A 69 -5.54 -11.82 -3.18
C ARG A 69 -5.21 -12.62 -4.44
N GLY A 70 -5.00 -13.93 -4.33
CA GLY A 70 -4.70 -14.81 -5.45
C GLY A 70 -3.22 -14.88 -5.87
N TYR A 71 -2.30 -14.36 -5.03
CA TYR A 71 -0.87 -14.60 -5.18
C TYR A 71 -0.54 -15.91 -4.46
N GLU A 72 0.12 -16.83 -5.12
CA GLU A 72 0.50 -18.09 -4.50
C GLU A 72 1.91 -17.98 -3.89
N ILE A 73 2.00 -17.58 -2.63
CA ILE A 73 3.25 -17.66 -1.86
C ILE A 73 3.38 -19.09 -1.36
N THR A 74 4.49 -19.73 -1.69
CA THR A 74 4.80 -21.11 -1.32
C THR A 74 6.13 -21.18 -0.58
N ASN A 75 6.29 -22.20 0.31
CA ASN A 75 7.48 -22.38 1.14
C ASN A 75 7.87 -21.09 1.89
N ALA A 76 6.88 -20.44 2.51
CA ALA A 76 7.14 -19.27 3.32
C ALA A 76 7.99 -19.63 4.54
N ILE A 77 9.01 -18.84 4.81
CA ILE A 77 9.80 -18.86 6.04
C ILE A 77 9.72 -17.49 6.68
N TYR A 78 9.65 -17.45 8.00
CA TYR A 78 9.44 -16.24 8.78
C TYR A 78 10.69 -15.79 9.52
N GLU A 79 11.73 -16.62 9.47
CA GLU A 79 13.04 -16.42 10.08
C GLU A 79 14.12 -17.00 9.16
N GLY A 80 15.33 -16.48 9.26
CA GLY A 80 16.48 -16.96 8.50
C GLY A 80 17.78 -16.71 9.23
N LYS A 81 18.81 -17.52 8.96
CA LYS A 81 20.14 -17.27 9.50
C LYS A 81 20.66 -15.93 8.98
N ASP A 82 21.12 -15.07 9.88
CA ASP A 82 21.63 -13.73 9.59
C ASP A 82 20.61 -12.81 8.90
N LEU A 83 19.29 -13.10 9.05
CA LEU A 83 18.16 -12.34 8.51
C LEU A 83 17.18 -12.03 9.64
N GLU A 84 16.83 -10.74 9.80
CA GLU A 84 15.85 -10.29 10.77
C GLU A 84 14.72 -9.52 10.08
N LEU A 85 13.47 -9.88 10.38
CA LEU A 85 12.28 -9.18 9.90
C LEU A 85 11.88 -8.09 10.88
N ILE A 86 11.97 -6.83 10.44
CA ILE A 86 11.67 -5.65 11.25
C ILE A 86 10.32 -5.09 10.82
N ASP A 87 9.39 -4.86 11.76
CA ASP A 87 8.12 -4.22 11.45
C ASP A 87 8.33 -2.89 10.72
N SER A 88 7.70 -2.70 9.57
CA SER A 88 7.87 -1.46 8.79
C SER A 88 6.73 -0.45 9.02
N GLY A 89 5.64 -0.85 9.67
CA GLY A 89 4.54 0.02 10.02
C GLY A 89 3.66 0.47 8.84
N HIS A 90 3.90 -0.01 7.63
CA HIS A 90 3.17 0.38 6.42
C HIS A 90 1.74 -0.19 6.41
N ILE A 91 1.60 -1.51 6.35
CA ILE A 91 0.31 -2.23 6.47
C ILE A 91 0.45 -3.41 7.43
N LEU A 92 -0.63 -4.16 7.68
CA LEU A 92 -0.57 -5.38 8.51
C LEU A 92 0.43 -6.38 7.92
N GLY A 93 1.36 -6.85 8.74
CA GLY A 93 2.38 -7.81 8.36
C GLY A 93 3.57 -7.23 7.58
N SER A 94 3.56 -5.95 7.20
CA SER A 94 4.66 -5.36 6.47
C SER A 94 5.97 -5.39 7.26
N LYS A 95 7.06 -5.81 6.59
CA LYS A 95 8.39 -5.96 7.16
C LYS A 95 9.46 -5.28 6.30
N GLY A 96 10.47 -4.72 6.96
CA GLY A 96 11.78 -4.53 6.38
C GLY A 96 12.66 -5.73 6.65
N LEU A 97 13.74 -5.88 5.90
CA LEU A 97 14.73 -6.95 6.05
C LEU A 97 16.07 -6.37 6.51
N LEU A 98 16.51 -6.75 7.70
CA LEU A 98 17.91 -6.61 8.09
C LEU A 98 18.65 -7.88 7.68
N ALA A 99 19.58 -7.76 6.75
CA ALA A 99 20.37 -8.87 6.22
C ALA A 99 21.84 -8.71 6.62
N PHE A 100 22.43 -9.82 7.14
CA PHE A 100 23.84 -9.98 7.47
C PHE A 100 24.38 -8.94 8.47
N ASN A 101 23.50 -8.30 9.26
CA ASN A 101 23.82 -7.15 10.11
C ASN A 101 24.49 -5.97 9.36
N GLU A 102 24.40 -5.94 8.03
CA GLU A 102 25.11 -4.98 7.16
C GLU A 102 24.14 -4.17 6.29
N VAL A 103 23.05 -4.77 5.83
CA VAL A 103 22.09 -4.17 4.88
C VAL A 103 20.70 -4.12 5.49
N PHE A 104 20.08 -2.94 5.49
CA PHE A 104 18.67 -2.81 5.82
C PHE A 104 17.87 -2.37 4.60
N TYR A 105 16.93 -3.22 4.17
CA TYR A 105 15.92 -2.91 3.18
C TYR A 105 14.60 -2.59 3.88
N THR A 106 14.08 -1.37 3.71
CA THR A 106 12.89 -0.92 4.43
C THR A 106 11.60 -1.57 3.93
N GLY A 107 11.55 -2.02 2.67
CA GLY A 107 10.26 -2.10 1.97
C GLY A 107 9.57 -0.73 2.02
N ASP A 108 8.26 -0.71 1.92
CA ASP A 108 7.48 0.48 2.24
C ASP A 108 7.43 0.66 3.76
N ILE A 109 7.69 1.88 4.23
CA ILE A 109 7.87 2.15 5.66
C ILE A 109 7.02 3.32 6.16
N SER A 110 6.54 3.19 7.40
CA SER A 110 5.94 4.28 8.16
C SER A 110 6.35 4.18 9.62
N ILE A 111 6.84 5.26 10.19
CA ILE A 111 7.20 5.35 11.62
C ILE A 111 6.13 6.06 12.46
N ARG A 112 5.01 6.42 11.86
CA ARG A 112 3.87 7.09 12.51
C ARG A 112 2.90 6.04 13.06
N LYS A 113 2.56 6.14 14.36
CA LYS A 113 1.61 5.22 14.99
C LYS A 113 0.21 5.37 14.38
N ARG A 114 -0.36 4.28 13.88
CA ARG A 114 -1.70 4.23 13.28
C ARG A 114 -2.43 2.96 13.71
N ALA A 115 -3.52 3.14 14.43
CA ALA A 115 -4.40 2.05 14.88
C ALA A 115 -3.64 0.80 15.36
N PHE A 116 -3.92 -0.34 14.77
CA PHE A 116 -3.39 -1.67 15.09
C PHE A 116 -2.01 -1.97 14.47
N LEU A 117 -1.44 -1.05 13.66
CA LEU A 117 -0.18 -1.33 12.98
C LEU A 117 1.01 -1.32 13.92
N LYS A 118 1.88 -2.32 13.77
CA LYS A 118 3.12 -2.46 14.53
C LYS A 118 4.19 -1.59 13.88
N LEU A 119 4.79 -0.70 14.67
CA LEU A 119 5.92 0.12 14.24
C LEU A 119 7.24 -0.60 14.46
N PRO A 120 8.32 -0.22 13.74
CA PRO A 120 9.65 -0.70 14.05
C PRO A 120 10.01 -0.34 15.49
N LYS A 121 10.30 -1.35 16.31
CA LYS A 121 10.75 -1.14 17.69
C LYS A 121 12.05 -0.33 17.74
N LYS A 122 12.92 -0.57 16.76
CA LYS A 122 14.19 0.10 16.57
C LYS A 122 14.53 0.12 15.07
N ILE A 123 15.00 1.24 14.56
CA ILE A 123 15.64 1.30 13.24
C ILE A 123 17.07 0.81 13.41
N PRO A 124 17.52 -0.22 12.67
CA PRO A 124 18.86 -0.75 12.80
C PRO A 124 19.91 0.23 12.26
N GLN A 125 21.09 0.23 12.87
CA GLN A 125 22.26 0.89 12.31
C GLN A 125 22.98 -0.10 11.40
N VAL A 126 23.24 0.30 10.15
CA VAL A 126 23.84 -0.57 9.13
C VAL A 126 24.78 0.19 8.21
N ASP A 127 25.64 -0.54 7.52
CA ASP A 127 26.54 0.05 6.52
C ASP A 127 25.76 0.49 5.25
N THR A 128 24.76 -0.26 4.86
CA THR A 128 23.97 0.00 3.64
C THR A 128 22.47 0.06 3.96
N LEU A 129 21.84 1.16 3.59
CA LEU A 129 20.39 1.36 3.67
C LEU A 129 19.78 1.35 2.27
N ILE A 130 18.75 0.54 2.05
CA ILE A 130 17.90 0.59 0.86
C ILE A 130 16.54 1.09 1.33
N ILE A 131 16.15 2.30 0.92
CA ILE A 131 14.97 3.00 1.44
C ILE A 131 14.01 3.43 0.33
N GLU A 132 12.70 3.23 0.57
CA GLU A 132 11.67 3.84 -0.28
C GLU A 132 11.77 5.37 -0.26
N SER A 133 11.23 5.99 -1.29
CA SER A 133 11.17 7.45 -1.43
C SER A 133 9.87 7.93 -2.09
N THR A 134 8.76 7.24 -1.79
CA THR A 134 7.43 7.54 -2.34
C THR A 134 7.08 9.01 -2.14
N PHE A 135 7.37 9.57 -0.98
CA PHE A 135 7.19 10.97 -0.65
C PHE A 135 8.51 11.69 -0.31
N GLY A 136 9.58 11.37 -1.04
CA GLY A 136 10.93 11.88 -0.85
C GLY A 136 11.16 13.34 -1.30
N ARG A 137 10.15 14.20 -1.25
CA ARG A 137 10.22 15.64 -1.56
C ARG A 137 9.65 16.49 -0.44
N HIS A 138 10.20 17.70 -0.28
CA HIS A 138 9.83 18.65 0.79
C HIS A 138 8.33 19.03 0.82
N GLU A 139 7.63 18.99 -0.30
CA GLU A 139 6.20 19.31 -0.36
C GLU A 139 5.30 18.24 0.28
N TYR A 140 5.82 17.04 0.55
CA TYR A 140 5.07 15.96 1.18
C TYR A 140 5.40 15.87 2.67
N ILE A 141 4.82 16.77 3.44
CA ILE A 141 4.79 16.73 4.91
C ILE A 141 3.34 16.52 5.32
N PHE A 142 3.07 15.43 6.04
CA PHE A 142 1.69 15.08 6.38
C PHE A 142 1.25 15.71 7.68
N PRO A 143 0.02 16.23 7.75
CA PRO A 143 -0.60 16.64 9.01
C PRO A 143 -0.78 15.44 9.95
N ASP A 144 -1.08 15.73 11.21
CA ASP A 144 -1.43 14.66 12.15
C ASP A 144 -2.67 13.92 11.67
N HIS A 145 -2.61 12.58 11.70
CA HIS A 145 -3.72 11.76 11.22
C HIS A 145 -5.01 11.97 12.03
N LYS A 146 -4.92 12.36 13.33
CA LYS A 146 -6.09 12.66 14.16
C LYS A 146 -6.83 13.89 13.65
N GLU A 147 -6.10 14.91 13.17
CA GLU A 147 -6.69 16.10 12.54
C GLU A 147 -7.45 15.72 11.26
N ILE A 148 -6.85 14.85 10.44
CA ILE A 148 -7.49 14.35 9.21
C ILE A 148 -8.74 13.52 9.52
N ILE A 149 -8.69 12.65 10.53
CA ILE A 149 -9.85 11.87 10.98
C ILE A 149 -10.94 12.81 11.51
N HIS A 150 -10.58 13.82 12.31
CA HIS A 150 -11.54 14.81 12.82
C HIS A 150 -12.20 15.59 11.67
N GLN A 151 -11.41 16.06 10.71
CA GLN A 151 -11.91 16.75 9.52
C GLN A 151 -12.88 15.87 8.70
N ALA A 152 -12.53 14.59 8.51
CA ALA A 152 -13.39 13.65 7.81
C ALA A 152 -14.72 13.42 8.56
N ASN A 153 -14.68 13.22 9.88
CA ASN A 153 -15.89 13.07 10.69
C ASN A 153 -16.81 14.30 10.60
N LYS A 154 -16.22 15.51 10.57
CA LYS A 154 -17.00 16.74 10.37
C LYS A 154 -17.70 16.75 9.00
N ILE A 155 -16.97 16.39 7.92
CA ILE A 155 -17.55 16.32 6.58
C ILE A 155 -18.69 15.28 6.54
N ILE A 156 -18.51 14.13 7.20
CA ILE A 156 -19.54 13.08 7.27
C ILE A 156 -20.77 13.61 8.03
N ALA A 157 -20.58 14.25 9.18
CA ALA A 157 -21.68 14.84 9.96
C ALA A 157 -22.45 15.89 9.14
N ASP A 158 -21.74 16.83 8.50
CA ASP A 158 -22.34 17.86 7.63
C ASP A 158 -23.13 17.26 6.45
N ALA A 159 -22.70 16.09 5.95
CA ALA A 159 -23.42 15.35 4.90
C ALA A 159 -24.67 14.65 5.46
N TYR A 160 -24.57 14.05 6.64
CA TYR A 160 -25.68 13.40 7.32
C TYR A 160 -26.83 14.40 7.63
N ASP A 161 -26.48 15.61 8.07
CA ASP A 161 -27.47 16.69 8.31
C ASP A 161 -28.23 17.07 7.04
N LYS A 162 -27.64 16.85 5.87
CA LYS A 162 -28.25 17.09 4.54
C LYS A 162 -28.90 15.83 3.95
N GLY A 163 -28.92 14.72 4.68
CA GLY A 163 -29.44 13.43 4.20
C GLY A 163 -28.59 12.80 3.08
N GLN A 164 -27.30 13.16 2.97
CA GLN A 164 -26.43 12.67 1.91
C GLN A 164 -25.54 11.53 2.41
N PRO A 165 -25.57 10.34 1.77
CA PRO A 165 -24.63 9.27 2.06
C PRO A 165 -23.20 9.63 1.62
N VAL A 166 -22.20 9.02 2.28
CA VAL A 166 -20.80 9.33 2.10
C VAL A 166 -20.02 8.10 1.64
N ILE A 167 -19.24 8.24 0.57
CA ILE A 167 -18.30 7.21 0.12
C ILE A 167 -16.89 7.62 0.53
N LEU A 168 -16.29 6.84 1.45
CA LEU A 168 -14.90 6.96 1.86
C LEU A 168 -14.05 6.10 0.94
N MET A 169 -13.00 6.65 0.36
CA MET A 169 -12.17 5.94 -0.60
C MET A 169 -10.71 5.86 -0.16
N GLY A 170 -10.14 4.66 -0.23
CA GLY A 170 -8.73 4.39 0.04
C GLY A 170 -8.23 3.21 -0.79
N TYR A 171 -6.92 2.95 -0.76
CA TYR A 171 -6.39 1.72 -1.36
C TYR A 171 -7.04 0.49 -0.68
N PRO A 172 -7.48 -0.52 -1.46
CA PRO A 172 -8.24 -1.66 -0.91
C PRO A 172 -7.50 -2.45 0.17
N LEU A 173 -6.16 -2.50 0.08
CA LEU A 173 -5.30 -3.13 1.08
C LEU A 173 -4.57 -2.05 1.88
N GLY A 174 -4.57 -2.18 3.20
CA GLY A 174 -3.92 -1.28 4.16
C GLY A 174 -4.80 -0.08 4.51
N LYS A 175 -4.98 0.87 3.59
CA LYS A 175 -5.77 2.09 3.80
C LYS A 175 -7.22 1.78 4.17
N ALA A 176 -7.89 0.92 3.41
CA ALA A 176 -9.28 0.59 3.65
C ALA A 176 -9.50 0.00 5.05
N GLN A 177 -8.58 -0.83 5.55
CA GLN A 177 -8.68 -1.42 6.88
C GLN A 177 -8.47 -0.37 7.98
N LEU A 178 -7.59 0.61 7.77
CA LEU A 178 -7.45 1.77 8.67
C LEU A 178 -8.73 2.62 8.67
N LEU A 179 -9.31 2.88 7.50
CA LEU A 179 -10.57 3.62 7.38
C LEU A 179 -11.74 2.86 8.04
N THR A 180 -11.79 1.53 7.90
CA THR A 180 -12.78 0.69 8.63
C THR A 180 -12.61 0.86 10.15
N ASN A 181 -11.38 0.87 10.64
CA ASN A 181 -11.10 1.07 12.07
C ASN A 181 -11.49 2.47 12.55
N PHE A 182 -11.18 3.50 11.77
CA PHE A 182 -11.43 4.89 12.18
C PHE A 182 -12.89 5.31 12.05
N PHE A 183 -13.59 4.82 11.03
CA PHE A 183 -14.96 5.30 10.69
C PHE A 183 -16.04 4.24 10.86
N GLY A 184 -15.68 3.02 11.26
CA GLY A 184 -16.64 1.94 11.49
C GLY A 184 -17.65 2.20 12.63
N HIS A 185 -17.58 3.32 13.33
CA HIS A 185 -18.58 3.76 14.33
C HIS A 185 -19.80 4.44 13.70
N TRP A 186 -19.70 4.91 12.44
CA TRP A 186 -20.85 5.41 11.70
C TRP A 186 -21.83 4.28 11.36
N ASP A 187 -23.13 4.54 11.39
CA ASP A 187 -24.16 3.54 11.13
C ASP A 187 -25.29 4.16 10.27
N PRO A 188 -25.73 3.48 9.20
CA PRO A 188 -25.22 2.24 8.60
C PRO A 188 -23.83 2.39 7.96
N PHE A 189 -23.02 1.33 8.01
CA PHE A 189 -21.68 1.30 7.43
C PHE A 189 -21.51 0.09 6.51
N PHE A 190 -21.19 0.34 5.24
CA PHE A 190 -21.03 -0.66 4.19
C PHE A 190 -19.60 -0.70 3.67
N SER A 191 -19.24 -1.75 2.96
CA SER A 191 -17.96 -1.84 2.27
C SER A 191 -18.11 -2.36 0.84
N TYR A 192 -17.20 -1.96 -0.03
CA TYR A 192 -17.07 -2.55 -1.35
C TYR A 192 -16.58 -3.99 -1.22
N ASP A 193 -17.04 -4.89 -2.12
CA ASP A 193 -16.82 -6.34 -2.01
C ASP A 193 -15.35 -6.73 -1.86
N SER A 194 -14.46 -6.12 -2.66
CA SER A 194 -13.02 -6.41 -2.58
C SER A 194 -12.36 -5.97 -1.27
N ILE A 195 -12.93 -5.00 -0.58
CA ILE A 195 -12.45 -4.54 0.74
C ILE A 195 -12.88 -5.52 1.82
N GLU A 196 -14.12 -6.02 1.78
CA GLU A 196 -14.63 -6.94 2.80
C GLU A 196 -13.88 -8.27 2.79
N VAL A 197 -13.45 -8.75 1.63
CA VAL A 197 -12.56 -9.92 1.52
C VAL A 197 -11.28 -9.70 2.35
N ILE A 198 -10.64 -8.54 2.21
CA ILE A 198 -9.42 -8.24 2.97
C ILE A 198 -9.71 -7.98 4.45
N ASN A 199 -10.81 -7.28 4.78
CA ASN A 199 -11.25 -7.08 6.16
C ASN A 199 -11.43 -8.42 6.88
N THR A 200 -11.96 -9.44 6.19
CA THR A 200 -12.11 -10.79 6.73
C THR A 200 -10.76 -11.43 7.06
N VAL A 201 -9.75 -11.27 6.19
CA VAL A 201 -8.39 -11.75 6.48
C VAL A 201 -7.81 -11.06 7.71
N TYR A 202 -7.98 -9.73 7.82
CA TYR A 202 -7.52 -8.98 8.99
C TYR A 202 -8.20 -9.44 10.29
N ARG A 203 -9.51 -9.68 10.27
CA ARG A 203 -10.24 -10.24 11.43
C ARG A 203 -9.72 -11.63 11.81
N ASN A 204 -9.47 -12.49 10.83
CA ASN A 204 -8.90 -13.83 11.07
C ASN A 204 -7.48 -13.78 11.67
N MET A 205 -6.76 -12.67 11.44
CA MET A 205 -5.47 -12.37 12.07
C MET A 205 -5.60 -11.65 13.43
N GLY A 206 -6.81 -11.60 14.01
CA GLY A 206 -7.07 -11.03 15.33
C GLY A 206 -7.21 -9.51 15.35
N ILE A 207 -7.32 -8.84 14.21
CA ILE A 207 -7.56 -7.39 14.16
C ILE A 207 -9.07 -7.13 14.32
N SER A 208 -9.41 -6.36 15.34
CA SER A 208 -10.82 -5.97 15.60
C SER A 208 -11.28 -4.95 14.56
N LEU A 209 -11.90 -5.44 13.48
CA LEU A 209 -12.57 -4.63 12.47
C LEU A 209 -14.07 -4.94 12.49
N ARG A 210 -14.89 -3.90 12.33
CA ARG A 210 -16.35 -4.05 12.21
C ARG A 210 -16.68 -4.99 11.04
N ASN A 211 -17.61 -5.92 11.25
CA ASN A 211 -18.24 -6.65 10.16
C ASN A 211 -19.14 -5.68 9.37
N THR A 212 -19.03 -5.72 8.05
CA THR A 212 -19.80 -4.84 7.16
C THR A 212 -20.56 -5.68 6.13
N THR A 213 -21.72 -5.20 5.72
CA THR A 213 -22.40 -5.75 4.55
C THR A 213 -21.68 -5.23 3.30
N CYS A 214 -21.35 -6.11 2.37
CA CYS A 214 -20.71 -5.71 1.12
C CYS A 214 -21.73 -5.07 0.15
N PHE A 215 -21.20 -4.26 -0.79
CA PHE A 215 -22.02 -3.50 -1.73
C PHE A 215 -23.01 -4.38 -2.53
N THR A 216 -22.52 -5.50 -3.08
CA THR A 216 -23.36 -6.41 -3.89
C THR A 216 -24.54 -6.97 -3.06
N GLU A 217 -24.32 -7.31 -1.81
CA GLU A 217 -25.33 -7.79 -0.88
C GLU A 217 -26.32 -6.67 -0.50
N ALA A 218 -25.79 -5.50 -0.13
CA ALA A 218 -26.58 -4.34 0.24
C ALA A 218 -27.52 -3.87 -0.89
N GLU A 219 -27.05 -3.87 -2.15
CA GLU A 219 -27.85 -3.59 -3.33
C GLU A 219 -28.93 -4.65 -3.53
N LYS A 220 -28.58 -5.94 -3.46
CA LYS A 220 -29.50 -7.05 -3.65
C LYS A 220 -30.69 -7.00 -2.69
N TYR A 221 -30.43 -6.66 -1.43
CA TYR A 221 -31.46 -6.59 -0.39
C TYR A 221 -31.99 -5.19 -0.14
N LYS A 222 -31.69 -4.22 -1.03
CA LYS A 222 -32.14 -2.82 -0.96
C LYS A 222 -31.81 -2.11 0.36
N GLN A 223 -30.72 -2.49 1.00
CA GLN A 223 -30.29 -1.91 2.27
C GLN A 223 -29.75 -0.49 2.13
N LEU A 224 -29.40 -0.06 0.90
CA LEU A 224 -29.00 1.30 0.59
C LEU A 224 -30.18 2.24 0.31
N ASP A 225 -31.39 1.71 0.10
CA ASP A 225 -32.60 2.48 -0.18
C ASP A 225 -33.26 2.96 1.13
N THR A 226 -32.47 3.59 2.01
CA THR A 226 -32.96 4.09 3.32
C THR A 226 -33.27 5.58 3.27
N LYS A 227 -34.12 6.03 4.19
CA LYS A 227 -34.35 7.47 4.44
C LYS A 227 -33.18 8.14 5.15
N TYR A 228 -32.30 7.35 5.73
CA TYR A 228 -31.14 7.83 6.49
C TYR A 228 -29.86 7.72 5.66
N PRO A 229 -28.96 8.68 5.76
CA PRO A 229 -27.66 8.58 5.13
C PRO A 229 -26.84 7.41 5.72
N TRP A 230 -25.89 6.94 4.95
CA TRP A 230 -24.99 5.86 5.32
C TRP A 230 -23.56 6.19 4.88
N VAL A 231 -22.58 5.48 5.44
CA VAL A 231 -21.18 5.52 5.02
C VAL A 231 -20.84 4.24 4.27
N MET A 232 -20.14 4.35 3.15
CA MET A 232 -19.60 3.21 2.44
C MET A 232 -18.11 3.37 2.20
N LEU A 233 -17.35 2.33 2.46
CA LEU A 233 -15.94 2.26 2.14
C LEU A 233 -15.75 1.65 0.75
N ALA A 234 -15.03 2.34 -0.13
CA ALA A 234 -14.77 1.90 -1.52
C ALA A 234 -13.29 2.02 -1.89
N PRO A 235 -12.81 1.27 -2.90
CA PRO A 235 -11.50 1.50 -3.49
C PRO A 235 -11.33 2.94 -3.97
N LEU A 236 -10.11 3.46 -3.85
CA LEU A 236 -9.79 4.78 -4.40
C LEU A 236 -9.91 4.74 -5.92
N MET A 237 -10.81 5.54 -6.48
CA MET A 237 -11.08 5.60 -7.90
C MET A 237 -11.41 7.02 -8.36
N ASN A 238 -11.26 7.27 -9.65
CA ASN A 238 -11.63 8.55 -10.25
C ASN A 238 -13.15 8.79 -10.18
N GLY A 239 -13.57 10.01 -9.90
CA GLY A 239 -14.99 10.41 -9.81
C GLY A 239 -15.81 10.12 -11.08
N ASN A 240 -15.14 9.99 -12.24
CA ASN A 240 -15.76 9.57 -13.50
C ASN A 240 -16.00 8.05 -13.64
N SER A 241 -15.59 7.24 -12.64
CA SER A 241 -15.85 5.80 -12.66
C SER A 241 -17.35 5.50 -12.72
N ARG A 242 -17.71 4.37 -13.37
CA ARG A 242 -19.11 3.97 -13.49
C ARG A 242 -19.78 3.79 -12.13
N PHE A 243 -19.05 3.24 -11.17
CA PHE A 243 -19.54 3.03 -9.82
C PHE A 243 -19.89 4.36 -9.13
N LEU A 244 -18.96 5.32 -9.10
CA LEU A 244 -19.20 6.60 -8.42
C LEU A 244 -20.29 7.43 -9.11
N LYS A 245 -20.38 7.40 -10.44
CA LYS A 245 -21.49 8.03 -11.16
C LYS A 245 -22.83 7.38 -10.78
N TYR A 246 -22.92 6.05 -10.79
CA TYR A 246 -24.11 5.34 -10.35
C TYR A 246 -24.53 5.72 -8.93
N MET A 247 -23.57 5.73 -7.99
CA MET A 247 -23.85 6.07 -6.60
C MET A 247 -24.30 7.52 -6.43
N LYS A 248 -23.71 8.44 -7.17
CA LYS A 248 -24.10 9.85 -7.14
C LYS A 248 -25.47 10.07 -7.76
N ASP A 249 -25.76 9.46 -8.89
CA ASP A 249 -27.03 9.63 -9.61
C ASP A 249 -28.20 9.00 -8.83
N LYS A 250 -27.98 7.83 -8.21
CA LYS A 250 -29.03 7.10 -7.50
C LYS A 250 -29.24 7.59 -6.06
N TYR A 251 -28.14 7.87 -5.33
CA TYR A 251 -28.20 8.13 -3.89
C TYR A 251 -27.73 9.54 -3.49
N ASN A 252 -27.35 10.38 -4.45
CA ASN A 252 -26.82 11.73 -4.19
C ASN A 252 -25.61 11.73 -3.23
N THR A 253 -24.70 10.73 -3.39
CA THR A 253 -23.54 10.55 -2.51
C THR A 253 -22.50 11.64 -2.67
N ILE A 254 -21.77 11.94 -1.59
CA ILE A 254 -20.50 12.66 -1.63
C ILE A 254 -19.32 11.70 -1.46
N THR A 255 -18.15 12.11 -1.93
CA THR A 255 -16.94 11.29 -1.96
C THR A 255 -15.80 11.94 -1.19
N ILE A 256 -15.12 11.15 -0.32
CA ILE A 256 -13.91 11.56 0.40
C ILE A 256 -12.78 10.59 0.04
N GLY A 257 -11.78 11.06 -0.69
CA GLY A 257 -10.58 10.26 -1.03
C GLY A 257 -9.44 10.50 -0.05
N PHE A 258 -8.84 9.41 0.44
CA PHE A 258 -7.70 9.44 1.37
C PHE A 258 -6.44 8.96 0.66
N SER A 259 -5.46 9.86 0.53
CA SER A 259 -4.17 9.55 -0.10
C SER A 259 -3.09 10.52 0.36
N GLY A 260 -1.82 10.11 0.45
CA GLY A 260 -0.70 11.02 0.67
C GLY A 260 -0.57 12.06 -0.45
N TRP A 261 -0.97 11.73 -1.68
CA TRP A 261 -1.00 12.66 -2.81
C TRP A 261 -1.96 13.84 -2.64
N ALA A 262 -2.91 13.74 -1.69
CA ALA A 262 -3.87 14.80 -1.37
C ALA A 262 -3.23 16.01 -0.64
N CYS A 263 -1.93 15.97 -0.31
CA CYS A 263 -1.17 17.17 0.05
C CYS A 263 -1.17 18.21 -1.07
N SER A 264 -1.30 17.78 -2.33
CA SER A 264 -1.48 18.69 -3.44
C SER A 264 -2.94 19.13 -3.57
N PRO A 265 -3.26 20.45 -3.53
CA PRO A 265 -4.62 20.93 -3.73
C PRO A 265 -5.23 20.53 -5.10
N ARG A 266 -4.39 20.24 -6.09
CA ARG A 266 -4.81 19.80 -7.43
C ARG A 266 -5.34 18.37 -7.44
N TYR A 267 -4.95 17.55 -6.46
CA TYR A 267 -5.31 16.13 -6.41
C TYR A 267 -6.82 15.89 -6.44
N LYS A 268 -7.58 16.66 -5.66
CA LYS A 268 -9.04 16.61 -5.64
C LYS A 268 -9.66 16.78 -7.04
N TYR A 269 -9.21 17.80 -7.78
CA TYR A 269 -9.71 18.11 -9.12
C TYR A 269 -9.28 17.06 -10.14
N MET A 270 -8.04 16.59 -10.07
CA MET A 270 -7.52 15.53 -10.92
C MET A 270 -8.30 14.23 -10.73
N MET A 271 -8.68 13.91 -9.50
CA MET A 271 -9.49 12.75 -9.18
C MET A 271 -10.99 12.95 -9.43
N GLY A 272 -11.47 14.18 -9.59
CA GLY A 272 -12.89 14.50 -9.79
C GLY A 272 -13.77 14.10 -8.60
N ILE A 273 -13.28 14.24 -7.38
CA ILE A 273 -13.96 13.86 -6.14
C ILE A 273 -14.33 15.08 -5.30
N ASP A 274 -15.27 14.96 -4.37
CA ASP A 274 -15.78 16.09 -3.60
C ASP A 274 -14.79 16.57 -2.53
N TYR A 275 -14.10 15.65 -1.85
CA TYR A 275 -13.07 15.94 -0.85
C TYR A 275 -11.86 15.04 -1.03
N ALA A 276 -10.67 15.57 -0.78
CA ALA A 276 -9.41 14.82 -0.76
C ALA A 276 -8.63 15.16 0.50
N LEU A 277 -8.31 14.14 1.29
CA LEU A 277 -7.66 14.30 2.59
C LEU A 277 -6.30 13.60 2.62
N PRO A 278 -5.23 14.28 3.10
CA PRO A 278 -3.87 13.74 3.08
C PRO A 278 -3.64 12.74 4.22
N LEU A 279 -4.00 11.48 3.98
CA LEU A 279 -3.76 10.36 4.88
C LEU A 279 -2.90 9.32 4.16
N SER A 280 -1.62 9.19 4.56
CA SER A 280 -0.65 8.29 3.94
C SER A 280 -0.38 7.04 4.79
N ASP A 281 0.00 5.93 4.14
CA ASP A 281 0.52 4.72 4.77
C ASP A 281 2.05 4.67 4.76
N HIS A 282 2.70 5.64 4.10
CA HIS A 282 4.14 5.79 4.02
C HIS A 282 4.64 6.89 4.96
N CYS A 283 5.93 6.90 5.19
CA CYS A 283 6.62 8.04 5.75
C CYS A 283 6.44 9.29 4.89
N ASP A 284 6.33 10.45 5.54
CA ASP A 284 6.50 11.72 4.88
C ASP A 284 7.99 12.06 4.69
N PHE A 285 8.28 13.19 4.05
CA PHE A 285 9.66 13.62 3.80
C PHE A 285 10.50 13.69 5.08
N ASN A 286 9.97 14.30 6.14
CA ASN A 286 10.71 14.45 7.40
C ASN A 286 10.93 13.11 8.10
N GLU A 287 9.96 12.22 8.02
CA GLU A 287 10.04 10.87 8.58
C GLU A 287 11.06 10.01 7.83
N LEU A 288 11.14 10.12 6.48
CA LEU A 288 12.19 9.46 5.70
C LEU A 288 13.58 9.94 6.11
N ILE A 289 13.79 11.26 6.28
CA ILE A 289 15.05 11.81 6.81
C ILE A 289 15.34 11.29 8.22
N GLN A 290 14.32 11.15 9.07
CA GLN A 290 14.48 10.60 10.41
C GLN A 290 14.90 9.13 10.37
N VAL A 291 14.36 8.32 9.48
CA VAL A 291 14.79 6.92 9.27
C VAL A 291 16.25 6.87 8.87
N VAL A 292 16.67 7.68 7.89
CA VAL A 292 18.08 7.76 7.46
C VAL A 292 19.00 8.14 8.61
N LYS A 293 18.65 9.18 9.39
CA LYS A 293 19.46 9.62 10.55
C LYS A 293 19.60 8.53 11.61
N LYS A 294 18.52 7.81 11.93
CA LYS A 294 18.55 6.72 12.92
C LYS A 294 19.35 5.53 12.44
N CYS A 295 19.26 5.22 11.15
CA CYS A 295 20.00 4.12 10.52
C CYS A 295 21.51 4.43 10.43
N ASN A 296 21.89 5.69 10.28
CA ASN A 296 23.27 6.20 10.17
C ASN A 296 24.14 5.41 9.17
N PRO A 297 23.70 5.21 7.91
CA PRO A 297 24.36 4.35 6.96
C PRO A 297 25.59 5.02 6.30
N LYS A 298 26.56 4.22 5.88
CA LYS A 298 27.70 4.66 5.04
C LYS A 298 27.27 4.85 3.58
N LYS A 299 26.27 4.08 3.11
CA LYS A 299 25.74 4.11 1.76
C LYS A 299 24.24 3.96 1.75
N ILE A 300 23.57 4.72 0.88
CA ILE A 300 22.11 4.71 0.74
C ILE A 300 21.75 4.40 -0.71
N PHE A 301 20.78 3.51 -0.88
CA PHE A 301 20.08 3.33 -2.15
C PHE A 301 18.64 3.78 -1.98
N THR A 302 18.19 4.75 -2.78
CA THR A 302 16.81 5.23 -2.78
C THR A 302 16.01 4.55 -3.90
N ILE A 303 14.82 4.09 -3.58
CA ILE A 303 13.95 3.35 -4.48
C ILE A 303 12.52 3.92 -4.45
N HIS A 304 11.73 3.62 -5.46
CA HIS A 304 10.34 4.07 -5.61
C HIS A 304 10.16 5.59 -5.62
N GLY A 305 8.99 6.07 -6.06
CA GLY A 305 8.58 7.46 -5.97
C GLY A 305 9.62 8.46 -6.47
N PHE A 306 10.07 9.35 -5.60
CA PHE A 306 11.02 10.43 -5.89
C PHE A 306 12.48 10.03 -5.62
N ALA A 307 12.89 8.81 -6.02
CA ALA A 307 14.20 8.26 -5.70
C ALA A 307 15.37 9.17 -6.11
N VAL A 308 15.31 9.77 -7.30
CA VAL A 308 16.37 10.66 -7.82
C VAL A 308 16.47 11.94 -7.00
N GLU A 309 15.32 12.56 -6.72
CA GLU A 309 15.27 13.81 -5.96
C GLU A 309 15.68 13.59 -4.51
N PHE A 310 15.22 12.50 -3.89
CA PHE A 310 15.55 12.18 -2.51
C PHE A 310 17.05 11.87 -2.36
N ALA A 311 17.64 11.08 -3.29
CA ALA A 311 19.08 10.83 -3.30
C ALA A 311 19.88 12.14 -3.42
N ARG A 312 19.46 13.08 -4.30
CA ARG A 312 20.10 14.38 -4.43
C ARG A 312 20.03 15.20 -3.14
N ILE A 313 18.86 15.20 -2.47
CA ILE A 313 18.70 15.90 -1.18
C ILE A 313 19.63 15.29 -0.12
N LEU A 314 19.69 13.96 -0.02
CA LEU A 314 20.54 13.25 0.92
C LEU A 314 22.03 13.56 0.67
N ASN A 315 22.47 13.59 -0.59
CA ASN A 315 23.85 13.95 -0.95
C ASN A 315 24.18 15.40 -0.55
N ASN A 316 23.24 16.33 -0.73
CA ASN A 316 23.45 17.74 -0.34
C ASN A 316 23.60 17.93 1.17
N ILE A 317 23.08 17.02 1.99
CA ILE A 317 23.21 17.05 3.44
C ILE A 317 24.30 16.10 3.98
N GLY A 318 25.18 15.60 3.07
CA GLY A 318 26.40 14.88 3.44
C GLY A 318 26.32 13.36 3.46
N TYR A 319 25.22 12.73 2.99
CA TYR A 319 25.13 11.28 2.82
C TYR A 319 25.67 10.85 1.45
N ASN A 320 26.00 9.55 1.31
CA ASN A 320 26.34 8.93 0.05
C ASN A 320 25.11 8.16 -0.50
N ALA A 321 24.25 8.84 -1.26
CA ALA A 321 23.00 8.30 -1.74
C ALA A 321 22.99 8.12 -3.27
N ILE A 322 22.55 6.95 -3.72
CA ILE A 322 22.46 6.54 -5.12
C ILE A 322 21.02 6.14 -5.43
N PRO A 323 20.35 6.77 -6.42
CA PRO A 323 19.02 6.36 -6.80
C PRO A 323 19.06 5.09 -7.64
N ILE A 324 18.18 4.14 -7.35
CA ILE A 324 17.90 3.00 -8.21
C ILE A 324 16.59 3.28 -8.93
N SER A 325 16.67 3.63 -10.22
CA SER A 325 15.50 3.79 -11.06
C SER A 325 15.22 2.48 -11.77
N HIS A 326 14.12 1.81 -11.47
CA HIS A 326 13.57 0.83 -12.39
C HIS A 326 13.10 1.60 -13.64
N LYS A 327 13.67 1.30 -14.82
CA LYS A 327 13.10 1.83 -16.06
C LYS A 327 11.66 1.35 -16.13
N PRO A 328 10.66 2.25 -16.24
CA PRO A 328 9.29 1.80 -16.39
C PRO A 328 9.24 0.93 -17.65
N HIS A 329 8.75 -0.32 -17.53
CA HIS A 329 8.42 -1.11 -18.70
C HIS A 329 7.51 -0.24 -19.58
N LYS A 330 7.98 0.12 -20.78
CA LYS A 330 7.10 0.73 -21.80
C LYS A 330 5.95 -0.23 -22.03
N ILE A 331 4.80 0.07 -21.44
CA ILE A 331 3.56 -0.62 -21.75
C ILE A 331 3.31 -0.37 -23.24
N LYS A 332 3.63 -1.35 -24.09
CA LYS A 332 3.15 -1.35 -25.46
C LYS A 332 1.63 -1.27 -25.37
N LYS A 333 1.05 -0.13 -25.79
CA LYS A 333 -0.38 0.00 -26.00
C LYS A 333 -0.81 -1.13 -26.93
N ILE A 334 -1.37 -2.19 -26.36
CA ILE A 334 -2.07 -3.20 -27.15
C ILE A 334 -3.40 -2.54 -27.51
N VAL A 335 -3.45 -1.94 -28.71
CA VAL A 335 -4.70 -1.55 -29.35
C VAL A 335 -5.40 -2.86 -29.72
N LYS A 336 -6.26 -3.35 -28.85
CA LYS A 336 -7.20 -4.42 -29.19
C LYS A 336 -8.28 -3.84 -30.08
N LYS A 337 -8.34 -4.31 -31.35
CA LYS A 337 -9.51 -4.17 -32.21
C LYS A 337 -10.73 -4.76 -31.50
N PRO A 338 -11.92 -4.18 -31.66
CA PRO A 338 -13.13 -4.67 -30.98
C PRO A 338 -13.53 -6.01 -31.57
N THR A 339 -13.45 -7.07 -30.78
CA THR A 339 -14.15 -8.32 -31.07
C THR A 339 -15.41 -8.39 -30.23
N THR A 340 -16.50 -8.75 -30.91
CA THR A 340 -17.87 -8.92 -30.51
C THR A 340 -18.08 -9.63 -29.15
N ARG A 341 -19.06 -9.11 -28.45
CA ARG A 341 -19.75 -9.57 -27.23
C ARG A 341 -19.59 -11.05 -26.84
N ARG A 342 -19.15 -11.29 -25.61
CA ARG A 342 -19.75 -12.28 -24.71
C ARG A 342 -19.92 -11.67 -23.32
N LYS A 343 -21.11 -11.90 -22.73
CA LYS A 343 -21.50 -11.52 -21.36
C LYS A 343 -20.70 -12.35 -20.35
N ASN A 344 -20.49 -11.77 -19.19
CA ASN A 344 -19.95 -12.34 -17.96
C ASN A 344 -18.42 -12.52 -17.95
N ASP A 345 -17.75 -11.50 -17.45
CA ASP A 345 -16.58 -11.63 -16.59
C ASP A 345 -16.29 -10.25 -15.99
N ILE A 346 -16.54 -10.09 -14.70
CA ILE A 346 -16.14 -8.92 -13.93
C ILE A 346 -14.65 -9.09 -13.67
N GLN A 347 -13.81 -8.56 -14.57
CA GLN A 347 -12.37 -8.42 -14.29
C GLN A 347 -12.15 -7.23 -13.38
N ILE A 348 -11.60 -7.51 -12.19
CA ILE A 348 -11.04 -6.54 -11.26
C ILE A 348 -9.83 -5.92 -11.95
N LEU A 349 -9.98 -4.69 -12.43
CA LEU A 349 -8.87 -3.89 -12.95
C LEU A 349 -8.28 -3.10 -11.78
N ASP A 350 -7.10 -3.55 -11.33
CA ASP A 350 -6.23 -2.76 -10.47
C ASP A 350 -5.71 -1.54 -11.28
N TYR A 351 -6.29 -0.37 -11.06
CA TYR A 351 -5.78 0.87 -11.64
C TYR A 351 -4.73 1.47 -10.71
N TYR A 352 -3.48 1.36 -11.12
CA TYR A 352 -2.41 2.19 -10.60
C TYR A 352 -2.38 3.53 -11.33
N ILE A 353 -2.51 4.61 -10.58
CA ILE A 353 -2.12 5.94 -11.03
C ILE A 353 -0.61 6.05 -10.77
N LYS A 354 0.16 6.10 -11.85
CA LYS A 354 1.58 6.47 -11.79
C LYS A 354 1.73 7.98 -11.66
#